data_df20f14da42edae55e55066641b12be4
#
_entry.id   df20f14da42edae55e55066641b12be4
#
_cell.length_a   1.000
_cell.length_b   1.000
_cell.length_c   1.000
_cell.angle_alpha   90.00
_cell.angle_beta   90.00
_cell.angle_gamma   90.00
#
_symmetry.space_group_name_H-M   'P 1'
#
loop_
_entity.id
_entity.type
_entity.pdbx_description
1 polymer ?
#
loop_
_entity_poly.entity_id
_entity_poly.type
_entity_poly.pdbx_seq_one_letter_code
_entity_poly.pdbx_strand_id
1 'polypeptide(L)'
;MRRAERLFEIIQLMRRSGLIRARELAEKLEVSERTVYRDIQAMIAQGVPIDGEAGVGYVLREGFDLPPLMFDKCELEALILGARIVEGLGDSELSDSAQNVIAKIEAVVPRDMRAYMETIPLLAPGTRIQAPISFCASELRTAMRDRRKVGFTYTDGIGETSARIVRPLSLAYFGAVWLLAAWCELRADFRVFRLDRIEDFTVTEDPFRPEPGKTLKEFLARDQTWSRGKAPPPSVDACIEGRWSSDAPAVVP
;
A
#
# COMPACT_ATOMS: atom_id res chain seq x y z
N MET A 1 21.50 4.88 -26.74
CA MET A 1 20.63 4.35 -25.67
C MET A 1 21.12 2.98 -25.23
N ARG A 2 21.24 2.73 -23.92
CA ARG A 2 21.66 1.41 -23.39
C ARG A 2 20.52 0.40 -23.56
N ARG A 3 20.86 -0.90 -23.61
CA ARG A 3 19.85 -1.95 -23.84
C ARG A 3 18.73 -1.93 -22.78
N ALA A 4 19.08 -1.78 -21.51
CA ALA A 4 18.09 -1.75 -20.40
C ALA A 4 17.13 -0.56 -20.53
N GLU A 5 17.62 0.63 -20.83
CA GLU A 5 16.80 1.83 -21.08
C GLU A 5 15.83 1.59 -22.25
N ARG A 6 16.32 0.93 -23.31
CA ARG A 6 15.48 0.63 -24.47
C ARG A 6 14.37 -0.38 -24.17
N LEU A 7 14.65 -1.43 -23.40
CA LEU A 7 13.62 -2.38 -22.95
C LEU A 7 12.53 -1.69 -22.14
N PHE A 8 12.93 -0.79 -21.25
CA PHE A 8 12.01 0.02 -20.47
C PHE A 8 11.12 0.90 -21.37
N GLU A 9 11.71 1.62 -22.32
CA GLU A 9 10.97 2.48 -23.24
C GLU A 9 10.00 1.68 -24.12
N ILE A 10 10.37 0.47 -24.57
CA ILE A 10 9.46 -0.42 -25.31
C ILE A 10 8.20 -0.71 -24.48
N ILE A 11 8.35 -1.07 -23.19
CA ILE A 11 7.22 -1.34 -22.29
C ILE A 11 6.36 -0.09 -22.11
N GLN A 12 6.97 1.08 -21.92
CA GLN A 12 6.23 2.34 -21.76
C GLN A 12 5.45 2.71 -23.02
N LEU A 13 6.04 2.51 -24.20
CA LEU A 13 5.36 2.75 -25.47
C LEU A 13 4.19 1.79 -25.69
N MET A 14 4.34 0.50 -25.37
CA MET A 14 3.25 -0.47 -25.43
C MET A 14 2.10 -0.11 -24.49
N ARG A 15 2.40 0.36 -23.27
CA ARG A 15 1.38 0.80 -22.31
C ARG A 15 0.57 2.00 -22.81
N ARG A 16 1.24 2.98 -23.40
CA ARG A 16 0.59 4.22 -23.88
C ARG A 16 -0.21 4.01 -25.15
N SER A 17 0.30 3.18 -26.04
CA SER A 17 -0.25 3.03 -27.38
C SER A 17 -1.18 1.82 -27.53
N GLY A 18 -1.22 0.90 -26.54
CA GLY A 18 -1.86 -0.40 -26.72
C GLY A 18 -1.13 -1.21 -27.78
N LEU A 19 -1.80 -1.59 -28.87
CA LEU A 19 -1.18 -2.29 -29.99
C LEU A 19 -0.20 -1.36 -30.72
N ILE A 20 1.07 -1.73 -30.77
CA ILE A 20 2.12 -0.98 -31.46
C ILE A 20 2.96 -1.91 -32.36
N ARG A 21 3.31 -1.44 -33.56
CA ARG A 21 4.10 -2.22 -34.52
C ARG A 21 5.61 -2.09 -34.27
N ALA A 22 6.37 -3.14 -34.60
CA ALA A 22 7.83 -3.12 -34.44
C ALA A 22 8.50 -1.96 -35.20
N ARG A 23 7.97 -1.59 -36.36
CA ARG A 23 8.43 -0.43 -37.13
C ARG A 23 8.27 0.88 -36.35
N GLU A 24 7.13 1.10 -35.71
CA GLU A 24 6.86 2.31 -34.92
C GLU A 24 7.78 2.39 -33.69
N LEU A 25 8.03 1.24 -33.05
CA LEU A 25 9.02 1.14 -31.97
C LEU A 25 10.43 1.46 -32.46
N ALA A 26 10.80 0.92 -33.61
CA ALA A 26 12.12 1.14 -34.22
C ALA A 26 12.35 2.62 -34.54
N GLU A 27 11.35 3.29 -35.13
CA GLU A 27 11.39 4.73 -35.41
C GLU A 27 11.53 5.57 -34.16
N LYS A 28 10.70 5.30 -33.12
CA LYS A 28 10.73 6.07 -31.85
C LYS A 28 12.01 5.86 -31.04
N LEU A 29 12.60 4.69 -31.12
CA LEU A 29 13.79 4.30 -30.35
C LEU A 29 15.10 4.49 -31.14
N GLU A 30 15.01 4.93 -32.39
CA GLU A 30 16.17 5.12 -33.30
C GLU A 30 17.02 3.84 -33.47
N VAL A 31 16.36 2.69 -33.60
CA VAL A 31 17.01 1.39 -33.78
C VAL A 31 16.41 0.63 -34.96
N SER A 32 17.06 -0.47 -35.40
CA SER A 32 16.48 -1.33 -36.44
C SER A 32 15.30 -2.17 -35.91
N GLU A 33 14.34 -2.50 -36.78
CA GLU A 33 13.24 -3.44 -36.42
C GLU A 33 13.78 -4.79 -35.94
N ARG A 34 14.90 -5.28 -36.51
CA ARG A 34 15.57 -6.50 -36.04
C ARG A 34 16.00 -6.40 -34.57
N THR A 35 16.43 -5.22 -34.14
CA THR A 35 16.80 -4.98 -32.75
C THR A 35 15.54 -5.02 -31.85
N VAL A 36 14.44 -4.40 -32.29
CA VAL A 36 13.16 -4.42 -31.59
C VAL A 36 12.64 -5.86 -31.42
N TYR A 37 12.64 -6.65 -32.51
CA TYR A 37 12.21 -8.05 -32.42
C TYR A 37 13.04 -8.87 -31.44
N ARG A 38 14.37 -8.71 -31.44
CA ARG A 38 15.25 -9.40 -30.51
C ARG A 38 15.00 -8.97 -29.06
N ASP A 39 14.74 -7.71 -28.83
CA ASP A 39 14.46 -7.17 -27.48
C ASP A 39 13.08 -7.65 -27.00
N ILE A 40 12.05 -7.66 -27.83
CA ILE A 40 10.73 -8.22 -27.50
C ILE A 40 10.82 -9.70 -27.16
N GLN A 41 11.53 -10.49 -27.97
CA GLN A 41 11.71 -11.92 -27.69
C GLN A 41 12.46 -12.16 -26.38
N ALA A 42 13.46 -11.34 -26.07
CA ALA A 42 14.17 -11.42 -24.80
C ALA A 42 13.25 -11.09 -23.60
N MET A 43 12.36 -10.11 -23.73
CA MET A 43 11.37 -9.79 -22.70
C MET A 43 10.35 -10.91 -22.50
N ILE A 44 9.83 -11.49 -23.58
CA ILE A 44 8.91 -12.65 -23.51
C ILE A 44 9.60 -13.82 -22.82
N ALA A 45 10.86 -14.11 -23.15
CA ALA A 45 11.64 -15.17 -22.51
C ALA A 45 11.89 -14.91 -21.01
N GLN A 46 11.85 -13.66 -20.57
CA GLN A 46 11.93 -13.24 -19.16
C GLN A 46 10.56 -13.16 -18.46
N GLY A 47 9.49 -13.60 -19.13
CA GLY A 47 8.15 -13.66 -18.55
C GLY A 47 7.33 -12.37 -18.68
N VAL A 48 7.78 -11.37 -19.46
CA VAL A 48 6.96 -10.19 -19.75
C VAL A 48 5.80 -10.63 -20.65
N PRO A 49 4.53 -10.43 -20.24
CA PRO A 49 3.37 -10.91 -20.98
C PRO A 49 3.06 -10.01 -22.18
N ILE A 50 3.83 -10.18 -23.24
CA ILE A 50 3.64 -9.50 -24.51
C ILE A 50 2.96 -10.46 -25.47
N ASP A 51 1.80 -10.07 -26.00
CA ASP A 51 1.12 -10.74 -27.08
C ASP A 51 1.38 -10.03 -28.40
N GLY A 52 1.42 -10.79 -29.49
CA GLY A 52 1.56 -10.24 -30.83
C GLY A 52 2.50 -11.02 -31.71
N GLU A 53 2.48 -10.66 -32.98
CA GLU A 53 3.27 -11.29 -34.03
C GLU A 53 3.96 -10.23 -34.92
N ALA A 54 5.05 -10.65 -35.53
CA ALA A 54 5.77 -9.83 -36.49
C ALA A 54 4.84 -9.41 -37.65
N GLY A 55 4.82 -8.11 -37.95
CA GLY A 55 3.96 -7.52 -38.99
C GLY A 55 2.54 -7.10 -38.50
N VAL A 56 1.99 -7.71 -37.46
CA VAL A 56 0.69 -7.36 -36.89
C VAL A 56 0.87 -6.26 -35.86
N GLY A 57 1.73 -6.48 -34.88
CA GLY A 57 2.01 -5.59 -33.78
C GLY A 57 2.10 -6.35 -32.46
N TYR A 58 2.47 -5.63 -31.42
CA TYR A 58 2.66 -6.13 -30.08
C TYR A 58 1.83 -5.34 -29.08
N VAL A 59 1.26 -6.05 -28.09
CA VAL A 59 0.48 -5.47 -27.00
C VAL A 59 0.93 -6.08 -25.68
N LEU A 60 0.98 -5.28 -24.64
CA LEU A 60 1.21 -5.78 -23.29
C LEU A 60 -0.15 -6.23 -22.72
N ARG A 61 -0.24 -7.46 -22.17
CA ARG A 61 -1.49 -7.96 -21.53
C ARG A 61 -1.86 -7.07 -20.37
N GLU A 62 -3.16 -6.91 -20.16
CA GLU A 62 -3.69 -6.26 -18.94
C GLU A 62 -3.28 -7.05 -17.70
N GLY A 63 -2.96 -6.33 -16.62
CA GLY A 63 -2.53 -6.92 -15.34
C GLY A 63 -1.01 -7.05 -15.16
N PHE A 64 -0.18 -6.63 -16.13
CA PHE A 64 1.25 -6.49 -15.95
C PHE A 64 1.56 -5.06 -15.48
N ASP A 65 1.51 -4.86 -14.16
CA ASP A 65 1.50 -3.52 -13.58
C ASP A 65 2.89 -2.91 -13.31
N LEU A 66 3.96 -3.70 -13.32
CA LEU A 66 5.28 -3.18 -13.01
C LEU A 66 6.25 -3.32 -14.22
N PRO A 67 6.85 -2.20 -14.70
CA PRO A 67 7.97 -2.25 -15.62
C PRO A 67 9.17 -2.92 -14.96
N PRO A 68 10.22 -3.31 -15.71
CA PRO A 68 11.49 -3.69 -15.10
C PRO A 68 11.94 -2.57 -14.15
N LEU A 69 11.89 -2.85 -12.86
CA LEU A 69 12.35 -1.91 -11.84
C LEU A 69 13.86 -2.05 -11.73
N MET A 70 14.56 -0.93 -11.88
CA MET A 70 15.99 -0.83 -11.57
C MET A 70 16.11 -0.08 -10.26
N PHE A 71 16.64 -0.72 -9.24
CA PHE A 71 16.89 -0.10 -7.94
C PHE A 71 18.37 0.27 -7.82
N ASP A 72 18.65 1.45 -7.29
CA ASP A 72 19.95 1.75 -6.74
C ASP A 72 20.09 1.18 -5.31
N LYS A 73 21.28 1.32 -4.72
CA LYS A 73 21.53 0.77 -3.38
C LYS A 73 20.67 1.42 -2.30
N CYS A 74 20.46 2.73 -2.36
CA CYS A 74 19.67 3.46 -1.38
C CYS A 74 18.18 3.10 -1.47
N GLU A 75 17.67 2.94 -2.68
CA GLU A 75 16.29 2.49 -2.92
C GLU A 75 16.07 1.07 -2.41
N LEU A 76 17.05 0.19 -2.62
CA LEU A 76 17.01 -1.19 -2.13
C LEU A 76 17.05 -1.24 -0.59
N GLU A 77 17.92 -0.45 0.05
CA GLU A 77 17.95 -0.30 1.51
C GLU A 77 16.60 0.16 2.07
N ALA A 78 15.99 1.17 1.45
CA ALA A 78 14.69 1.69 1.87
C ALA A 78 13.58 0.64 1.75
N LEU A 79 13.56 -0.13 0.66
CA LEU A 79 12.59 -1.22 0.45
C LEU A 79 12.75 -2.33 1.48
N ILE A 80 13.99 -2.78 1.73
CA ILE A 80 14.28 -3.85 2.70
C ILE A 80 13.95 -3.39 4.12
N LEU A 81 14.33 -2.17 4.51
CA LEU A 81 13.97 -1.63 5.81
C LEU A 81 12.46 -1.52 5.97
N GLY A 82 11.75 -1.01 4.96
CA GLY A 82 10.29 -0.93 4.95
C GLY A 82 9.63 -2.30 5.11
N ALA A 83 10.09 -3.31 4.39
CA ALA A 83 9.59 -4.68 4.50
C ALA A 83 9.83 -5.26 5.92
N ARG A 84 11.03 -5.11 6.48
CA ARG A 84 11.37 -5.54 7.86
C ARG A 84 10.51 -4.84 8.92
N ILE A 85 10.18 -3.55 8.73
CA ILE A 85 9.25 -2.85 9.61
C ILE A 85 7.86 -3.49 9.52
N VAL A 86 7.37 -3.75 8.30
CA VAL A 86 6.05 -4.36 8.07
C VAL A 86 5.97 -5.77 8.68
N GLU A 87 7.01 -6.58 8.60
CA GLU A 87 7.07 -7.90 9.26
C GLU A 87 6.81 -7.83 10.77
N GLY A 88 7.21 -6.74 11.42
CA GLY A 88 7.03 -6.52 12.86
C GLY A 88 5.64 -5.99 13.25
N LEU A 89 4.75 -5.64 12.33
CA LEU A 89 3.48 -4.99 12.62
C LEU A 89 2.35 -5.93 13.12
N GLY A 90 2.63 -7.21 13.32
CA GLY A 90 1.69 -8.17 13.92
C GLY A 90 0.53 -8.63 13.03
N ASP A 91 0.55 -8.28 11.76
CA ASP A 91 -0.40 -8.74 10.74
C ASP A 91 0.27 -9.81 9.88
N SER A 92 -0.14 -11.07 10.04
CA SER A 92 0.49 -12.22 9.38
C SER A 92 0.44 -12.09 7.85
N GLU A 93 -0.67 -11.66 7.26
CA GLU A 93 -0.80 -11.52 5.81
C GLU A 93 0.12 -10.43 5.25
N LEU A 94 0.27 -9.31 5.96
CA LEU A 94 1.21 -8.25 5.58
C LEU A 94 2.66 -8.71 5.77
N SER A 95 2.96 -9.47 6.84
CA SER A 95 4.28 -10.03 7.09
C SER A 95 4.69 -10.98 5.95
N ASP A 96 3.83 -11.95 5.61
CA ASP A 96 4.06 -12.86 4.49
C ASP A 96 4.24 -12.12 3.16
N SER A 97 3.42 -11.09 2.95
CA SER A 97 3.52 -10.24 1.76
C SER A 97 4.84 -9.48 1.71
N ALA A 98 5.34 -8.97 2.83
CA ALA A 98 6.62 -8.27 2.93
C ALA A 98 7.80 -9.23 2.61
N GLN A 99 7.78 -10.45 3.16
CA GLN A 99 8.77 -11.49 2.84
C GLN A 99 8.74 -11.86 1.36
N ASN A 100 7.55 -12.02 0.78
CA ASN A 100 7.38 -12.29 -0.64
C ASN A 100 7.93 -11.16 -1.53
N VAL A 101 7.80 -9.90 -1.11
CA VAL A 101 8.40 -8.75 -1.82
C VAL A 101 9.92 -8.87 -1.81
N ILE A 102 10.54 -9.12 -0.65
CA ILE A 102 12.00 -9.31 -0.55
C ILE A 102 12.46 -10.45 -1.47
N ALA A 103 11.82 -11.62 -1.38
CA ALA A 103 12.16 -12.77 -2.21
C ALA A 103 12.05 -12.49 -3.73
N LYS A 104 11.03 -11.75 -4.16
CA LYS A 104 10.87 -11.33 -5.56
C LYS A 104 11.97 -10.37 -6.00
N ILE A 105 12.38 -9.44 -5.15
CA ILE A 105 13.50 -8.52 -5.42
C ILE A 105 14.80 -9.33 -5.55
N GLU A 106 15.09 -10.23 -4.63
CA GLU A 106 16.27 -11.10 -4.65
C GLU A 106 16.36 -11.95 -5.93
N ALA A 107 15.21 -12.40 -6.44
CA ALA A 107 15.16 -13.20 -7.66
C ALA A 107 15.56 -12.42 -8.93
N VAL A 108 15.36 -11.11 -8.97
CA VAL A 108 15.56 -10.29 -10.18
C VAL A 108 16.79 -9.38 -10.13
N VAL A 109 17.34 -9.09 -8.94
CA VAL A 109 18.53 -8.24 -8.83
C VAL A 109 19.80 -8.99 -9.27
N PRO A 110 20.83 -8.27 -9.79
CA PRO A 110 22.15 -8.83 -10.11
C PRO A 110 22.81 -9.46 -8.87
N ARG A 111 23.77 -10.37 -9.12
CA ARG A 111 24.45 -11.13 -8.04
C ARG A 111 25.15 -10.24 -7.02
N ASP A 112 25.79 -9.16 -7.47
CA ASP A 112 26.47 -8.19 -6.63
C ASP A 112 25.51 -7.41 -5.73
N MET A 113 24.34 -7.06 -6.24
CA MET A 113 23.28 -6.43 -5.47
C MET A 113 22.65 -7.40 -4.47
N ARG A 114 22.51 -8.68 -4.81
CA ARG A 114 22.02 -9.72 -3.89
C ARG A 114 22.96 -9.91 -2.72
N ALA A 115 24.28 -10.03 -2.99
CA ALA A 115 25.29 -10.10 -1.94
C ALA A 115 25.27 -8.84 -1.05
N TYR A 116 24.99 -7.66 -1.62
CA TYR A 116 24.80 -6.43 -0.87
C TYR A 116 23.57 -6.50 0.05
N MET A 117 22.43 -7.01 -0.43
CA MET A 117 21.19 -7.14 0.37
C MET A 117 21.41 -7.97 1.64
N GLU A 118 22.20 -9.05 1.56
CA GLU A 118 22.55 -9.90 2.72
C GLU A 118 23.36 -9.14 3.77
N THR A 119 24.12 -8.11 3.37
CA THR A 119 25.00 -7.33 4.24
C THR A 119 24.37 -6.06 4.79
N ILE A 120 23.15 -5.70 4.38
CA ILE A 120 22.47 -4.49 4.83
C ILE A 120 22.25 -4.53 6.35
N PRO A 121 22.92 -3.65 7.13
CA PRO A 121 22.86 -3.67 8.59
C PRO A 121 21.61 -2.95 9.15
N LEU A 122 20.57 -2.78 8.34
CA LEU A 122 19.34 -2.12 8.74
C LEU A 122 18.38 -3.15 9.36
N LEU A 123 18.26 -3.12 10.66
CA LEU A 123 17.36 -3.95 11.42
C LEU A 123 16.17 -3.12 11.91
N ALA A 124 15.02 -3.74 12.08
CA ALA A 124 13.82 -3.13 12.68
C ALA A 124 13.42 -3.85 13.98
N PRO A 125 14.31 -3.95 14.99
CA PRO A 125 13.96 -4.57 16.26
C PRO A 125 12.96 -3.69 16.99
N GLY A 126 11.88 -4.27 17.51
CA GLY A 126 10.93 -3.55 18.37
C GLY A 126 9.75 -2.88 17.66
N THR A 127 9.54 -3.14 16.37
CA THR A 127 8.27 -2.77 15.71
C THR A 127 7.07 -3.61 16.18
N ARG A 128 7.22 -4.34 17.30
CA ARG A 128 6.12 -5.14 17.85
C ARG A 128 4.95 -4.25 18.25
N ILE A 129 3.77 -4.61 17.78
CA ILE A 129 2.50 -4.07 18.31
C ILE A 129 2.48 -4.33 19.82
N GLN A 130 2.31 -3.28 20.62
CA GLN A 130 2.32 -3.40 22.09
C GLN A 130 1.07 -4.08 22.63
N ALA A 131 -0.03 -4.04 21.88
CA ALA A 131 -1.28 -4.64 22.28
C ALA A 131 -1.81 -5.57 21.17
N PRO A 132 -2.14 -6.84 21.49
CA PRO A 132 -2.64 -7.78 20.50
C PRO A 132 -4.01 -7.34 19.97
N ILE A 133 -4.22 -7.50 18.67
CA ILE A 133 -5.52 -7.32 18.02
C ILE A 133 -6.27 -8.64 18.16
N SER A 134 -7.53 -8.59 18.63
CA SER A 134 -8.36 -9.76 18.91
C SER A 134 -8.94 -10.44 17.66
N PHE A 135 -8.81 -9.82 16.49
CA PHE A 135 -9.36 -10.29 15.22
C PHE A 135 -8.33 -10.21 14.08
N CYS A 136 -8.67 -10.78 12.92
CA CYS A 136 -7.79 -10.76 11.76
C CYS A 136 -7.85 -9.40 11.05
N ALA A 137 -6.77 -8.60 11.09
CA ALA A 137 -6.72 -7.29 10.45
C ALA A 137 -6.88 -7.36 8.92
N SER A 138 -6.60 -8.51 8.29
CA SER A 138 -6.82 -8.71 6.86
C SER A 138 -8.31 -8.70 6.48
N GLU A 139 -9.18 -9.19 7.37
CA GLU A 139 -10.65 -9.12 7.15
C GLU A 139 -11.13 -7.67 7.10
N LEU A 140 -10.61 -6.83 8.00
CA LEU A 140 -10.92 -5.40 7.99
C LEU A 140 -10.41 -4.72 6.71
N ARG A 141 -9.18 -5.03 6.26
CA ARG A 141 -8.66 -4.49 4.99
C ARG A 141 -9.50 -4.93 3.79
N THR A 142 -9.97 -6.18 3.79
CA THR A 142 -10.86 -6.71 2.75
C THR A 142 -12.21 -5.99 2.78
N ALA A 143 -12.82 -5.81 3.96
CA ALA A 143 -14.06 -5.05 4.12
C ALA A 143 -13.93 -3.59 3.62
N MET A 144 -12.76 -2.97 3.83
CA MET A 144 -12.48 -1.63 3.30
C MET A 144 -12.42 -1.61 1.76
N ARG A 145 -11.72 -2.57 1.14
CA ARG A 145 -11.64 -2.69 -0.33
C ARG A 145 -13.02 -2.91 -0.94
N ASP A 146 -13.80 -3.79 -0.32
CA ASP A 146 -15.13 -4.20 -0.80
C ASP A 146 -16.24 -3.23 -0.37
N ARG A 147 -15.87 -2.17 0.38
CA ARG A 147 -16.79 -1.17 0.91
C ARG A 147 -17.94 -1.78 1.70
N ARG A 148 -17.61 -2.71 2.58
CA ARG A 148 -18.57 -3.35 3.50
C ARG A 148 -18.49 -2.70 4.87
N LYS A 149 -19.65 -2.52 5.51
CA LYS A 149 -19.69 -2.08 6.89
C LYS A 149 -19.14 -3.16 7.80
N VAL A 150 -18.61 -2.75 8.95
CA VAL A 150 -18.14 -3.66 9.98
C VAL A 150 -18.82 -3.35 11.30
N GLY A 151 -19.13 -4.40 12.05
CA GLY A 151 -19.68 -4.34 13.39
C GLY A 151 -18.65 -4.81 14.41
N PHE A 152 -18.64 -4.21 15.59
CA PHE A 152 -17.78 -4.62 16.69
C PHE A 152 -18.24 -4.03 18.02
N THR A 153 -17.78 -4.64 19.10
CA THR A 153 -17.84 -4.10 20.46
C THR A 153 -16.59 -3.26 20.72
N TYR A 154 -16.76 -2.04 21.19
CA TYR A 154 -15.66 -1.10 21.45
C TYR A 154 -15.63 -0.66 22.90
N THR A 155 -14.47 -0.81 23.55
CA THR A 155 -14.21 -0.28 24.90
C THR A 155 -13.40 1.01 24.79
N ASP A 156 -13.96 2.11 25.25
CA ASP A 156 -13.30 3.42 25.18
C ASP A 156 -12.22 3.64 26.25
N GLY A 157 -11.63 4.85 26.30
CA GLY A 157 -10.56 5.20 27.23
C GLY A 157 -10.98 5.27 28.71
N ILE A 158 -12.27 5.38 28.97
CA ILE A 158 -12.84 5.41 30.36
C ILE A 158 -13.43 4.04 30.75
N GLY A 159 -13.33 3.02 29.86
CA GLY A 159 -13.82 1.68 30.16
C GLY A 159 -15.28 1.43 29.78
N GLU A 160 -15.96 2.37 29.14
CA GLU A 160 -17.32 2.13 28.67
C GLU A 160 -17.34 1.30 27.40
N THR A 161 -18.16 0.26 27.40
CA THR A 161 -18.30 -0.67 26.27
C THR A 161 -19.57 -0.37 25.49
N SER A 162 -19.47 -0.39 24.15
CA SER A 162 -20.61 -0.11 23.27
C SER A 162 -20.48 -0.80 21.92
N ALA A 163 -21.60 -1.30 21.40
CA ALA A 163 -21.65 -1.86 20.05
C ALA A 163 -21.58 -0.73 18.99
N ARG A 164 -20.82 -0.97 17.94
CA ARG A 164 -20.61 -0.04 16.84
C ARG A 164 -20.84 -0.73 15.49
N ILE A 165 -21.48 0.00 14.59
CA ILE A 165 -21.49 -0.31 13.14
C ILE A 165 -20.84 0.88 12.46
N VAL A 166 -19.82 0.62 11.63
CA VAL A 166 -19.06 1.69 11.01
C VAL A 166 -18.78 1.40 9.53
N ARG A 167 -18.56 2.45 8.77
CA ARG A 167 -18.00 2.38 7.41
C ARG A 167 -16.50 2.60 7.54
N PRO A 168 -15.67 1.56 7.38
CA PRO A 168 -14.23 1.68 7.51
C PRO A 168 -13.67 2.51 6.34
N LEU A 169 -12.82 3.51 6.65
CA LEU A 169 -12.29 4.45 5.66
C LEU A 169 -10.78 4.36 5.49
N SER A 170 -10.03 4.22 6.58
CA SER A 170 -8.58 4.13 6.55
C SER A 170 -8.04 3.44 7.79
N LEU A 171 -6.93 2.72 7.61
CA LEU A 171 -6.09 2.22 8.68
C LEU A 171 -4.78 3.00 8.72
N ALA A 172 -4.34 3.38 9.90
CA ALA A 172 -3.07 4.03 10.11
C ALA A 172 -2.31 3.39 11.27
N TYR A 173 -1.01 3.23 11.10
CA TYR A 173 -0.12 2.74 12.14
C TYR A 173 0.62 3.92 12.79
N PHE A 174 0.42 4.09 14.10
CA PHE A 174 1.06 5.15 14.87
C PHE A 174 2.03 4.53 15.89
N GLY A 175 3.14 4.01 15.39
CA GLY A 175 4.31 3.56 16.16
C GLY A 175 4.10 2.41 17.14
N ALA A 176 2.94 2.30 17.77
CA ALA A 176 2.63 1.26 18.75
C ALA A 176 1.22 0.67 18.59
N VAL A 177 0.33 1.38 17.91
CA VAL A 177 -1.07 1.01 17.79
C VAL A 177 -1.59 1.22 16.37
N TRP A 178 -2.53 0.38 15.97
CA TRP A 178 -3.32 0.57 14.78
C TRP A 178 -4.58 1.37 15.07
N LEU A 179 -4.87 2.35 14.24
CA LEU A 179 -6.06 3.19 14.30
C LEU A 179 -6.92 2.99 13.07
N LEU A 180 -8.21 2.78 13.27
CA LEU A 180 -9.23 2.73 12.24
C LEU A 180 -9.96 4.07 12.20
N ALA A 181 -9.82 4.83 11.13
CA ALA A 181 -10.71 5.94 10.82
C ALA A 181 -11.96 5.43 10.14
N ALA A 182 -13.13 5.80 10.64
CA ALA A 182 -14.40 5.32 10.12
C ALA A 182 -15.52 6.36 10.29
N TRP A 183 -16.56 6.24 9.47
CA TRP A 183 -17.84 6.88 9.72
C TRP A 183 -18.66 5.98 10.64
N CYS A 184 -19.00 6.48 11.84
CA CYS A 184 -19.79 5.75 12.83
C CYS A 184 -21.28 5.99 12.61
N GLU A 185 -22.04 4.94 12.30
CA GLU A 185 -23.48 5.05 12.05
C GLU A 185 -24.25 5.47 13.32
N LEU A 186 -23.83 5.00 14.49
CA LEU A 186 -24.47 5.35 15.76
C LEU A 186 -24.32 6.84 16.11
N ARG A 187 -23.15 7.43 15.84
CA ARG A 187 -22.87 8.83 16.17
C ARG A 187 -23.13 9.78 15.01
N ALA A 188 -23.39 9.25 13.80
CA ALA A 188 -23.51 10.00 12.56
C ALA A 188 -22.34 10.99 12.35
N ASP A 189 -21.11 10.53 12.67
CA ASP A 189 -19.90 11.35 12.62
C ASP A 189 -18.66 10.48 12.38
N PHE A 190 -17.55 11.11 11.96
CA PHE A 190 -16.25 10.46 11.89
C PHE A 190 -15.76 10.11 13.30
N ARG A 191 -15.19 8.93 13.42
CA ARG A 191 -14.56 8.44 14.65
C ARG A 191 -13.29 7.67 14.33
N VAL A 192 -12.37 7.67 15.28
CA VAL A 192 -11.15 6.90 15.24
C VAL A 192 -11.21 5.84 16.34
N PHE A 193 -10.90 4.60 15.98
CA PHE A 193 -10.95 3.47 16.89
C PHE A 193 -9.57 2.81 16.95
N ARG A 194 -9.09 2.50 18.14
CA ARG A 194 -7.91 1.67 18.35
C ARG A 194 -8.28 0.21 18.09
N LEU A 195 -7.51 -0.51 17.28
CA LEU A 195 -7.83 -1.90 16.96
C LEU A 195 -7.70 -2.83 18.16
N ASP A 196 -6.80 -2.54 19.09
CA ASP A 196 -6.60 -3.31 20.33
C ASP A 196 -7.74 -3.18 21.36
N ARG A 197 -8.71 -2.27 21.12
CA ARG A 197 -9.91 -2.07 21.94
C ARG A 197 -11.19 -2.57 21.26
N ILE A 198 -11.03 -3.29 20.16
CA ILE A 198 -12.14 -3.87 19.39
C ILE A 198 -12.28 -5.35 19.76
N GLU A 199 -13.49 -5.75 20.09
CA GLU A 199 -13.90 -7.14 20.34
C GLU A 199 -15.10 -7.50 19.46
N ASP A 200 -15.41 -8.78 19.30
CA ASP A 200 -16.55 -9.29 18.53
C ASP A 200 -16.63 -8.72 17.10
N PHE A 201 -15.47 -8.61 16.44
CA PHE A 201 -15.39 -8.05 15.09
C PHE A 201 -16.15 -8.91 14.08
N THR A 202 -16.99 -8.27 13.26
CA THR A 202 -17.75 -8.91 12.20
C THR A 202 -17.80 -8.03 10.95
N VAL A 203 -17.69 -8.65 9.77
CA VAL A 203 -17.98 -7.97 8.49
C VAL A 203 -19.46 -8.16 8.18
N THR A 204 -20.19 -7.05 8.06
CA THR A 204 -21.63 -7.14 7.74
C THR A 204 -21.84 -7.44 6.24
N GLU A 205 -23.03 -7.91 5.88
CA GLU A 205 -23.41 -8.08 4.48
C GLU A 205 -23.72 -6.74 3.78
N ASP A 206 -23.88 -5.66 4.54
CA ASP A 206 -24.29 -4.36 4.05
C ASP A 206 -23.12 -3.64 3.34
N PRO A 207 -23.16 -3.46 2.01
CA PRO A 207 -22.24 -2.60 1.32
C PRO A 207 -22.58 -1.13 1.58
N PHE A 208 -21.57 -0.25 1.55
CA PHE A 208 -21.81 1.19 1.55
C PHE A 208 -21.27 1.84 0.29
N ARG A 209 -21.95 2.89 -0.17
CA ARG A 209 -21.45 3.75 -1.26
C ARG A 209 -20.78 4.98 -0.66
N PRO A 210 -19.76 5.55 -1.35
CA PRO A 210 -19.24 6.86 -0.98
C PRO A 210 -20.37 7.90 -1.02
N GLU A 211 -20.63 8.53 0.11
CA GLU A 211 -21.61 9.59 0.24
C GLU A 211 -20.89 10.91 0.58
N PRO A 212 -21.27 12.06 -0.01
CA PRO A 212 -20.75 13.35 0.38
C PRO A 212 -20.90 13.54 1.91
N GLY A 213 -19.88 14.08 2.56
CA GLY A 213 -19.85 14.26 4.01
C GLY A 213 -19.37 13.03 4.81
N LYS A 214 -19.14 11.85 4.17
CA LYS A 214 -18.79 10.59 4.83
C LYS A 214 -17.60 9.87 4.21
N THR A 215 -16.80 10.57 3.40
CA THR A 215 -15.67 9.98 2.68
C THR A 215 -14.34 10.18 3.41
N LEU A 216 -13.33 9.38 3.05
CA LEU A 216 -11.97 9.55 3.54
C LEU A 216 -11.42 10.95 3.24
N LYS A 217 -11.74 11.52 2.06
CA LYS A 217 -11.30 12.86 1.68
C LYS A 217 -11.77 13.93 2.67
N GLU A 218 -13.03 13.84 3.08
CA GLU A 218 -13.63 14.78 4.03
C GLU A 218 -13.11 14.55 5.46
N PHE A 219 -12.88 13.30 5.86
CA PHE A 219 -12.19 13.00 7.10
C PHE A 219 -10.78 13.64 7.14
N LEU A 220 -9.97 13.44 6.10
CA LEU A 220 -8.62 14.02 6.00
C LEU A 220 -8.62 15.56 5.91
N ALA A 221 -9.65 16.16 5.33
CA ALA A 221 -9.81 17.61 5.29
C ALA A 221 -10.14 18.18 6.67
N ARG A 222 -10.88 17.43 7.48
CA ARG A 222 -11.26 17.81 8.86
C ARG A 222 -10.11 17.56 9.84
N ASP A 223 -9.34 16.48 9.62
CA ASP A 223 -8.22 16.08 10.46
C ASP A 223 -6.89 16.06 9.70
N GLN A 224 -6.15 17.17 9.77
CA GLN A 224 -4.86 17.31 9.09
C GLN A 224 -3.73 16.47 9.69
N THR A 225 -3.89 15.88 10.87
CA THR A 225 -2.89 15.03 11.52
C THR A 225 -2.62 13.77 10.72
N TRP A 226 -3.67 13.21 10.12
CA TRP A 226 -3.60 12.02 9.28
C TRP A 226 -2.94 12.24 7.93
N SER A 227 -3.03 13.47 7.39
CA SER A 227 -2.53 13.77 6.05
C SER A 227 -1.05 14.16 6.00
N ARG A 228 -0.42 14.49 7.13
CA ARG A 228 0.95 15.04 7.18
C ARG A 228 1.98 14.14 7.88
N GLY A 229 1.63 12.93 8.28
CA GLY A 229 2.55 12.04 9.02
C GLY A 229 3.07 12.66 10.34
N LYS A 230 2.38 13.69 10.87
CA LYS A 230 2.70 14.25 12.18
C LYS A 230 2.34 13.22 13.25
N ALA A 231 3.21 13.11 14.26
CA ALA A 231 2.93 12.29 15.42
C ALA A 231 1.51 12.59 15.97
N PRO A 232 0.76 11.56 16.41
CA PRO A 232 -0.51 11.79 17.10
C PRO A 232 -0.28 12.72 18.28
N PRO A 233 -1.30 13.47 18.73
CA PRO A 233 -1.20 14.27 19.94
C PRO A 233 -0.76 13.37 21.10
N PRO A 234 -0.10 13.92 22.14
CA PRO A 234 0.55 13.16 23.21
C PRO A 234 -0.39 12.23 23.99
N SER A 235 -1.69 12.34 23.83
CA SER A 235 -2.65 11.30 24.20
C SER A 235 -3.43 10.86 22.97
N VAL A 236 -3.17 9.66 22.51
CA VAL A 236 -3.98 9.00 21.46
C VAL A 236 -5.45 8.94 21.91
N ASP A 237 -5.70 8.92 23.21
CA ASP A 237 -7.01 8.94 23.83
C ASP A 237 -7.79 10.25 23.58
N ALA A 238 -7.13 11.40 23.46
CA ALA A 238 -7.79 12.67 23.13
C ALA A 238 -8.34 12.70 21.68
N CYS A 239 -7.70 12.02 20.75
CA CYS A 239 -8.21 11.83 19.38
C CYS A 239 -9.46 10.95 19.35
N ILE A 240 -9.55 9.99 20.27
CA ILE A 240 -10.60 8.96 20.30
C ILE A 240 -11.89 9.51 20.92
N GLU A 241 -11.78 10.41 21.89
CA GLU A 241 -12.93 10.97 22.63
C GLU A 241 -13.71 12.04 21.85
N GLY A 242 -13.32 12.37 20.62
CA GLY A 242 -14.03 13.34 19.79
C GLY A 242 -13.98 14.79 20.32
N ARG A 243 -13.08 15.06 21.26
CA ARG A 243 -12.83 16.43 21.78
C ARG A 243 -11.76 17.14 20.93
N TRP A 244 -11.97 17.21 19.64
CA TRP A 244 -11.21 18.10 18.78
C TRP A 244 -11.84 19.49 18.82
N SER A 245 -11.42 20.32 19.76
CA SER A 245 -11.61 21.75 19.60
C SER A 245 -10.50 22.28 18.69
N SER A 246 -10.87 23.09 17.73
CA SER A 246 -9.97 23.83 16.83
C SER A 246 -9.05 24.83 17.57
N ASP A 247 -9.10 24.87 18.90
CA ASP A 247 -8.50 25.88 19.76
C ASP A 247 -7.35 25.35 20.65
N ALA A 248 -6.61 24.34 20.20
CA ALA A 248 -5.36 23.98 20.89
C ALA A 248 -4.30 25.06 20.64
N PRO A 249 -3.76 25.74 21.70
CA PRO A 249 -2.76 26.78 21.54
C PRO A 249 -1.49 26.19 20.94
N ALA A 250 -0.91 26.91 19.97
CA ALA A 250 0.39 26.64 19.39
C ALA A 250 1.44 26.56 20.53
N VAL A 251 2.04 25.38 20.70
CA VAL A 251 3.23 25.26 21.54
C VAL A 251 4.35 25.98 20.79
N VAL A 252 4.69 27.16 21.29
CA VAL A 252 5.87 27.94 20.89
C VAL A 252 7.12 27.25 21.42
N PRO A 253 8.26 27.35 20.72
CA PRO A 253 9.46 26.52 20.74
C PRO A 253 10.18 26.40 22.07
#